data_b2e1fb61571ceb30fcfff0ac2954ee29
#
_entry.id   b2e1fb61571ceb30fcfff0ac2954ee29
#
_cell.length_a   1.000
_cell.length_b   1.000
_cell.length_c   1.000
_cell.angle_alpha   90.00
_cell.angle_beta   90.00
_cell.angle_gamma   90.00
#
_symmetry.space_group_name_H-M   'P 1'
#
loop_
_entity.id
_entity.type
_entity.pdbx_description
1 polymer ?
#
loop_
_entity_poly.entity_id
_entity_poly.type
_entity_poly.pdbx_seq_one_letter_code
_entity_poly.pdbx_strand_id
1 'polypeptide(L)'
;MTQALSASGFDLTPLSEEEKQARAQSLSEEERRILLNQGTEPPFCGGLLDNKDDGTYHCKLCNLPLFTSSAKFESGTGWPSFYEPFDPQHIRELHDSSHGMVRVEIRCARCDSHQGHVFPDGPPPTGQRYCLNSASMVFKGQD
;
A
#
# COMPACT_ATOMS: atom_id res chain seq x y z
N MET A 1 -18.98 6.10 21.05
CA MET A 1 -18.32 5.31 20.01
C MET A 1 -16.82 5.39 20.16
N THR A 2 -16.17 4.26 20.20
CA THR A 2 -14.73 4.21 20.34
C THR A 2 -14.10 4.27 18.95
N GLN A 3 -13.10 5.14 18.78
CA GLN A 3 -12.32 5.13 17.55
C GLN A 3 -11.49 3.86 17.45
N ALA A 4 -11.37 3.32 16.26
CA ALA A 4 -10.50 2.18 15.99
C ALA A 4 -9.07 2.72 15.77
N LEU A 5 -8.25 2.68 16.82
CA LEU A 5 -6.86 3.15 16.73
C LEU A 5 -5.91 1.98 16.56
N SER A 6 -4.89 2.17 15.73
CA SER A 6 -3.80 1.20 15.59
C SER A 6 -2.88 1.30 16.81
N ALA A 7 -2.00 0.31 16.97
CA ALA A 7 -1.00 0.31 18.03
C ALA A 7 -0.09 1.53 17.96
N SER A 8 0.13 2.08 16.76
CA SER A 8 0.92 3.29 16.56
C SER A 8 0.13 4.57 16.71
N GLY A 9 -1.18 4.49 17.05
CA GLY A 9 -2.00 5.64 17.39
C GLY A 9 -2.74 6.31 16.23
N PHE A 10 -2.84 5.63 15.09
CA PHE A 10 -3.55 6.17 13.93
C PHE A 10 -4.99 5.70 13.88
N ASP A 11 -5.87 6.56 13.39
CA ASP A 11 -7.29 6.27 13.28
C ASP A 11 -7.55 5.32 12.10
N LEU A 12 -8.07 4.13 12.40
CA LEU A 12 -8.39 3.11 11.41
C LEU A 12 -9.89 3.03 11.11
N THR A 13 -10.67 3.99 11.62
CA THR A 13 -12.11 4.00 11.34
C THR A 13 -12.34 4.02 9.83
N PRO A 14 -13.10 3.08 9.28
CA PRO A 14 -13.30 3.03 7.82
C PRO A 14 -13.90 4.33 7.28
N LEU A 15 -13.44 4.75 6.12
CA LEU A 15 -14.03 5.89 5.43
C LEU A 15 -15.43 5.52 4.94
N SER A 16 -16.37 6.47 5.02
CA SER A 16 -17.67 6.28 4.41
C SER A 16 -17.53 6.24 2.89
N GLU A 17 -18.54 5.69 2.22
CA GLU A 17 -18.53 5.64 0.76
C GLU A 17 -18.47 7.05 0.16
N GLU A 18 -19.16 8.01 0.78
CA GLU A 18 -19.12 9.41 0.36
C GLU A 18 -17.72 9.99 0.45
N GLU A 19 -17.02 9.74 1.55
CA GLU A 19 -15.65 10.23 1.74
C GLU A 19 -14.69 9.61 0.73
N LYS A 20 -14.83 8.32 0.46
CA LYS A 20 -14.00 7.63 -0.54
C LYS A 20 -14.22 8.23 -1.92
N GLN A 21 -15.46 8.46 -2.31
CA GLN A 21 -15.78 9.04 -3.61
C GLN A 21 -15.25 10.47 -3.73
N ALA A 22 -15.40 11.27 -2.67
CA ALA A 22 -14.89 12.63 -2.68
C ALA A 22 -13.37 12.67 -2.85
N ARG A 23 -12.65 11.80 -2.14
CA ARG A 23 -11.20 11.72 -2.25
C ARG A 23 -10.76 11.17 -3.60
N ALA A 24 -11.52 10.23 -4.17
CA ALA A 24 -11.21 9.63 -5.45
C ALA A 24 -11.32 10.62 -6.61
N GLN A 25 -12.09 11.70 -6.46
CA GLN A 25 -12.23 12.71 -7.51
C GLN A 25 -10.92 13.42 -7.84
N SER A 26 -10.00 13.50 -6.87
CA SER A 26 -8.70 14.14 -7.09
C SER A 26 -7.67 13.19 -7.71
N LEU A 27 -8.02 11.92 -7.89
CA LEU A 27 -7.12 10.93 -8.47
C LEU A 27 -7.22 10.92 -9.99
N SER A 28 -6.11 10.55 -10.66
CA SER A 28 -6.14 10.31 -12.10
C SER A 28 -6.92 9.02 -12.39
N GLU A 29 -7.26 8.80 -13.67
CA GLU A 29 -7.92 7.57 -14.08
C GLU A 29 -7.06 6.34 -13.75
N GLU A 30 -5.76 6.43 -13.97
CA GLU A 30 -4.82 5.36 -13.66
C GLU A 30 -4.82 5.05 -12.16
N GLU A 31 -4.78 6.08 -11.33
CA GLU A 31 -4.79 5.90 -9.89
C GLU A 31 -6.10 5.28 -9.40
N ARG A 32 -7.22 5.70 -9.96
CA ARG A 32 -8.52 5.12 -9.62
C ARG A 32 -8.61 3.66 -10.04
N ARG A 33 -8.10 3.33 -11.24
CA ARG A 33 -8.09 1.96 -11.71
C ARG A 33 -7.31 1.04 -10.76
N ILE A 34 -6.18 1.52 -10.29
CA ILE A 34 -5.31 0.74 -9.41
C ILE A 34 -5.88 0.65 -8.00
N LEU A 35 -6.24 1.79 -7.40
CA LEU A 35 -6.69 1.83 -6.01
C LEU A 35 -8.08 1.24 -5.79
N LEU A 36 -8.99 1.49 -6.71
CA LEU A 36 -10.40 1.14 -6.53
C LEU A 36 -10.83 -0.09 -7.32
N ASN A 37 -10.13 -0.42 -8.39
CA ASN A 37 -10.49 -1.53 -9.28
C ASN A 37 -9.41 -2.61 -9.35
N GLN A 38 -8.55 -2.69 -8.37
CA GLN A 38 -7.51 -3.71 -8.24
C GLN A 38 -6.57 -3.80 -9.44
N GLY A 39 -6.28 -2.65 -10.05
CA GLY A 39 -5.35 -2.60 -11.16
C GLY A 39 -3.90 -2.73 -10.70
N THR A 40 -3.00 -2.93 -11.66
CA THR A 40 -1.57 -3.02 -11.42
C THR A 40 -0.85 -2.10 -12.39
N GLU A 41 0.09 -1.29 -11.88
CA GLU A 41 0.92 -0.47 -12.76
C GLU A 41 1.94 -1.35 -13.49
N PRO A 42 2.39 -0.95 -14.69
CA PRO A 42 3.44 -1.70 -15.38
C PRO A 42 4.73 -1.73 -14.56
N PRO A 43 5.51 -2.81 -14.64
CA PRO A 43 6.78 -2.88 -13.91
C PRO A 43 7.74 -1.81 -14.43
N PHE A 44 8.57 -1.28 -13.53
CA PHE A 44 9.58 -0.26 -13.81
C PHE A 44 9.01 1.09 -14.25
N CYS A 45 7.69 1.30 -14.16
CA CYS A 45 7.04 2.55 -14.56
C CYS A 45 6.61 3.41 -13.39
N GLY A 46 6.66 2.91 -12.16
CA GLY A 46 6.22 3.64 -10.97
C GLY A 46 7.22 4.68 -10.50
N GLY A 47 6.72 5.85 -10.10
CA GLY A 47 7.58 6.97 -9.69
C GLY A 47 8.30 6.76 -8.38
N LEU A 48 7.90 5.78 -7.56
CA LEU A 48 8.53 5.51 -6.26
C LEU A 48 9.46 4.31 -6.27
N LEU A 49 9.62 3.65 -7.41
CA LEU A 49 10.45 2.46 -7.50
C LEU A 49 11.89 2.71 -7.03
N ASP A 50 12.51 3.77 -7.52
CA ASP A 50 13.90 4.09 -7.24
C ASP A 50 14.07 5.10 -6.11
N ASN A 51 12.99 5.45 -5.41
CA ASN A 51 13.06 6.41 -4.32
C ASN A 51 13.77 5.79 -3.11
N LYS A 52 14.87 6.43 -2.69
CA LYS A 52 15.67 5.96 -1.55
C LYS A 52 15.75 7.00 -0.43
N ASP A 53 14.96 8.06 -0.51
CA ASP A 53 14.91 9.07 0.53
C ASP A 53 14.28 8.51 1.81
N ASP A 54 14.71 9.03 2.95
CA ASP A 54 14.14 8.63 4.24
C ASP A 54 12.75 9.22 4.41
N GLY A 55 11.81 8.40 4.81
CA GLY A 55 10.46 8.85 5.02
C GLY A 55 9.45 7.72 5.10
N THR A 56 8.20 8.06 4.88
CA THR A 56 7.08 7.15 5.04
C THR A 56 6.23 7.14 3.77
N TYR A 57 5.73 5.96 3.41
CA TYR A 57 4.85 5.78 2.26
C TYR A 57 3.42 5.65 2.75
N HIS A 58 2.55 6.57 2.32
CA HIS A 58 1.17 6.69 2.77
C HIS A 58 0.20 6.26 1.68
N CYS A 59 -0.98 5.79 2.09
CA CYS A 59 -2.05 5.49 1.15
C CYS A 59 -2.43 6.75 0.37
N LYS A 60 -2.50 6.64 -0.94
CA LYS A 60 -2.83 7.76 -1.82
C LYS A 60 -4.25 8.28 -1.55
N LEU A 61 -5.17 7.38 -1.21
CA LEU A 61 -6.58 7.75 -1.03
C LEU A 61 -6.86 8.36 0.35
N CYS A 62 -6.41 7.72 1.43
CA CYS A 62 -6.76 8.16 2.79
C CYS A 62 -5.60 8.70 3.61
N ASN A 63 -4.37 8.63 3.08
CA ASN A 63 -3.18 9.17 3.71
C ASN A 63 -2.70 8.41 4.95
N LEU A 64 -3.18 7.21 5.20
CA LEU A 64 -2.70 6.37 6.30
C LEU A 64 -1.27 5.91 5.99
N PRO A 65 -0.31 6.02 6.95
CA PRO A 65 1.04 5.50 6.69
C PRO A 65 1.02 3.99 6.59
N LEU A 66 1.61 3.45 5.52
CA LEU A 66 1.59 2.02 5.22
C LEU A 66 2.96 1.35 5.32
N PHE A 67 4.01 2.04 4.84
CA PHE A 67 5.37 1.49 4.82
C PHE A 67 6.39 2.59 5.09
N THR A 68 7.58 2.18 5.52
CA THR A 68 8.68 3.12 5.78
C THR A 68 9.84 2.83 4.86
N SER A 69 10.67 3.84 4.64
CA SER A 69 11.89 3.71 3.82
C SER A 69 12.87 2.70 4.39
N SER A 70 12.86 2.53 5.73
CA SER A 70 13.77 1.58 6.37
C SER A 70 13.47 0.13 6.02
N ALA A 71 12.26 -0.18 5.59
CA ALA A 71 11.86 -1.52 5.18
C ALA A 71 11.89 -1.72 3.66
N LYS A 72 12.20 -0.68 2.89
CA LYS A 72 12.24 -0.76 1.43
C LYS A 72 13.53 -1.43 0.97
N PHE A 73 13.41 -2.34 0.00
CA PHE A 73 14.57 -3.01 -0.57
C PHE A 73 14.39 -3.20 -2.08
N GLU A 74 15.49 -3.47 -2.77
CA GLU A 74 15.47 -3.71 -4.21
C GLU A 74 15.21 -5.18 -4.48
N SER A 75 14.02 -5.48 -5.01
CA SER A 75 13.63 -6.86 -5.32
C SER A 75 13.91 -7.25 -6.76
N GLY A 76 14.15 -6.27 -7.63
CA GLY A 76 14.34 -6.53 -9.06
C GLY A 76 13.05 -6.81 -9.81
N THR A 77 11.88 -6.68 -9.15
CA THR A 77 10.60 -7.02 -9.76
C THR A 77 10.01 -5.91 -10.61
N GLY A 78 10.47 -4.67 -10.44
CA GLY A 78 9.92 -3.51 -11.14
C GLY A 78 8.84 -2.78 -10.37
N TRP A 79 8.57 -3.16 -9.12
CA TRP A 79 7.63 -2.48 -8.22
C TRP A 79 8.32 -2.20 -6.89
N PRO A 80 7.92 -1.11 -6.19
CA PRO A 80 8.45 -0.85 -4.84
C PRO A 80 8.20 -2.05 -3.93
N SER A 81 9.22 -2.45 -3.18
CA SER A 81 9.16 -3.64 -2.34
C SER A 81 9.61 -3.32 -0.92
N PHE A 82 8.91 -3.90 0.05
CA PHE A 82 9.17 -3.70 1.48
C PHE A 82 9.10 -5.05 2.17
N TYR A 83 9.85 -5.22 3.26
CA TYR A 83 9.83 -6.51 3.97
C TYR A 83 8.89 -6.50 5.17
N GLU A 84 8.35 -5.34 5.57
CA GLU A 84 7.35 -5.25 6.63
C GLU A 84 6.56 -3.95 6.51
N PRO A 85 5.31 -3.90 7.01
CA PRO A 85 4.51 -2.67 7.00
C PRO A 85 4.94 -1.74 8.14
N PHE A 86 4.51 -0.46 8.04
CA PHE A 86 4.67 0.52 9.12
C PHE A 86 4.05 0.01 10.42
N ASP A 87 2.85 -0.53 10.33
CA ASP A 87 2.13 -1.16 11.44
C ASP A 87 1.26 -2.25 10.80
N PRO A 88 1.35 -3.51 11.26
CA PRO A 88 0.54 -4.57 10.66
C PRO A 88 -0.96 -4.27 10.64
N GLN A 89 -1.45 -3.43 11.57
CA GLN A 89 -2.85 -3.05 11.63
C GLN A 89 -3.24 -2.05 10.53
N HIS A 90 -2.26 -1.45 9.84
CA HIS A 90 -2.54 -0.48 8.78
C HIS A 90 -2.84 -1.14 7.44
N ILE A 91 -2.61 -2.42 7.31
CA ILE A 91 -2.89 -3.16 6.07
C ILE A 91 -3.83 -4.33 6.35
N ARG A 92 -4.54 -4.75 5.30
CA ARG A 92 -5.36 -5.96 5.32
C ARG A 92 -4.82 -6.93 4.29
N GLU A 93 -4.82 -8.21 4.63
CA GLU A 93 -4.40 -9.27 3.73
C GLU A 93 -5.63 -10.06 3.31
N LEU A 94 -5.83 -10.18 2.00
CA LEU A 94 -6.98 -10.89 1.45
C LEU A 94 -6.51 -11.94 0.46
N HIS A 95 -7.15 -13.10 0.49
CA HIS A 95 -6.89 -14.17 -0.45
C HIS A 95 -7.32 -13.74 -1.85
N ASP A 96 -6.40 -13.84 -2.82
CA ASP A 96 -6.66 -13.46 -4.22
C ASP A 96 -6.33 -14.63 -5.11
N SER A 97 -7.37 -15.21 -5.73
CA SER A 97 -7.21 -16.34 -6.65
C SER A 97 -7.44 -15.94 -8.11
N SER A 98 -7.44 -14.64 -8.40
CA SER A 98 -7.62 -14.16 -9.77
C SER A 98 -6.47 -14.57 -10.68
N HIS A 99 -6.70 -14.57 -11.98
CA HIS A 99 -5.70 -14.90 -13.01
C HIS A 99 -5.08 -16.30 -12.85
N GLY A 100 -5.83 -17.24 -12.23
CA GLY A 100 -5.37 -18.60 -12.06
C GLY A 100 -4.24 -18.79 -11.06
N MET A 101 -3.91 -17.76 -10.28
CA MET A 101 -2.87 -17.81 -9.26
C MET A 101 -3.45 -17.55 -7.88
N VAL A 102 -2.84 -18.18 -6.87
CA VAL A 102 -3.21 -17.91 -5.48
C VAL A 102 -2.20 -16.95 -4.91
N ARG A 103 -2.65 -15.74 -4.58
CA ARG A 103 -1.81 -14.68 -4.01
C ARG A 103 -2.50 -14.08 -2.80
N VAL A 104 -1.76 -13.27 -2.03
CA VAL A 104 -2.31 -12.50 -0.93
C VAL A 104 -2.29 -11.03 -1.32
N GLU A 105 -3.48 -10.45 -1.46
CA GLU A 105 -3.64 -9.05 -1.80
C GLU A 105 -3.47 -8.18 -0.55
N ILE A 106 -2.82 -7.03 -0.73
CA ILE A 106 -2.66 -6.04 0.34
C ILE A 106 -3.56 -4.85 0.06
N ARG A 107 -4.38 -4.48 1.04
CA ARG A 107 -5.24 -3.32 0.99
C ARG A 107 -5.01 -2.42 2.20
N CYS A 108 -5.32 -1.13 2.02
CA CYS A 108 -5.28 -0.19 3.13
C CYS A 108 -6.35 -0.57 4.16
N ALA A 109 -5.97 -0.63 5.44
CA ALA A 109 -6.89 -1.05 6.50
C ALA A 109 -8.04 -0.05 6.72
N ARG A 110 -7.84 1.22 6.37
CA ARG A 110 -8.85 2.25 6.61
C ARG A 110 -9.81 2.44 5.45
N CYS A 111 -9.30 2.54 4.21
CA CYS A 111 -10.14 2.83 3.05
C CYS A 111 -10.35 1.63 2.13
N ASP A 112 -9.69 0.52 2.42
CA ASP A 112 -9.81 -0.73 1.66
C ASP A 112 -9.32 -0.62 0.21
N SER A 113 -8.51 0.40 -0.11
CA SER A 113 -7.97 0.55 -1.46
C SER A 113 -6.87 -0.48 -1.72
N HIS A 114 -6.79 -0.90 -2.98
CA HIS A 114 -5.80 -1.90 -3.42
C HIS A 114 -4.39 -1.29 -3.42
N GLN A 115 -3.45 -1.95 -2.74
CA GLN A 115 -2.06 -1.48 -2.67
C GLN A 115 -1.12 -2.38 -3.46
N GLY A 116 -1.34 -3.68 -3.44
CA GLY A 116 -0.49 -4.64 -4.11
C GLY A 116 -0.68 -6.03 -3.54
N HIS A 117 0.42 -6.79 -3.46
CA HIS A 117 0.41 -8.18 -2.96
C HIS A 117 1.62 -8.44 -2.10
N VAL A 118 1.54 -9.49 -1.25
CA VAL A 118 2.68 -9.94 -0.46
C VAL A 118 3.04 -11.37 -0.86
N PHE A 119 4.34 -11.66 -0.91
CA PHE A 119 4.89 -12.97 -1.29
C PHE A 119 5.86 -13.44 -0.20
N PRO A 120 6.02 -14.77 -0.01
CA PRO A 120 6.88 -15.32 1.03
C PRO A 120 8.36 -15.41 0.66
N ASP A 121 8.81 -14.71 -0.35
CA ASP A 121 10.17 -14.77 -0.88
C ASP A 121 10.95 -13.49 -0.62
N GLY A 122 10.74 -12.88 0.55
CA GLY A 122 11.41 -11.64 0.95
C GLY A 122 12.63 -11.89 1.83
N PRO A 123 13.35 -10.79 2.17
CA PRO A 123 14.54 -10.87 3.01
C PRO A 123 14.19 -11.01 4.49
N PRO A 124 15.19 -11.42 5.34
CA PRO A 124 14.99 -11.31 6.77
C PRO A 124 14.75 -9.85 7.18
N PRO A 125 14.09 -9.57 8.31
CA PRO A 125 13.67 -10.51 9.35
C PRO A 125 12.36 -11.23 9.08
N THR A 126 11.50 -10.72 8.21
CA THR A 126 10.15 -11.28 8.03
C THR A 126 10.07 -12.40 7.01
N GLY A 127 10.97 -12.41 6.04
CA GLY A 127 10.85 -13.32 4.91
C GLY A 127 9.73 -12.97 3.94
N GLN A 128 9.12 -11.79 4.10
CA GLN A 128 7.99 -11.35 3.28
C GLN A 128 8.44 -10.29 2.27
N ARG A 129 7.83 -10.31 1.09
CA ARG A 129 8.04 -9.27 0.09
C ARG A 129 6.69 -8.65 -0.22
N TYR A 130 6.48 -7.44 0.31
CA TYR A 130 5.30 -6.63 0.01
C TYR A 130 5.58 -5.84 -1.26
N CYS A 131 4.90 -6.20 -2.34
CA CYS A 131 5.11 -5.63 -3.67
C CYS A 131 3.95 -4.68 -3.96
N LEU A 132 4.22 -3.40 -4.02
CA LEU A 132 3.19 -2.36 -4.03
C LEU A 132 3.23 -1.55 -5.30
N ASN A 133 2.09 -0.95 -5.66
CA ASN A 133 2.00 -0.02 -6.78
C ASN A 133 2.41 1.38 -6.33
N SER A 134 3.34 2.02 -7.05
CA SER A 134 3.71 3.41 -6.75
C SER A 134 2.50 4.32 -6.80
N ALA A 135 1.58 4.08 -7.74
CA ALA A 135 0.38 4.88 -7.91
C ALA A 135 -0.59 4.79 -6.74
N SER A 136 -0.46 3.74 -5.90
CA SER A 136 -1.30 3.57 -4.70
C SER A 136 -0.78 4.33 -3.49
N MET A 137 0.41 4.89 -3.58
CA MET A 137 1.08 5.50 -2.42
C MET A 137 1.53 6.91 -2.72
N VAL A 138 1.72 7.67 -1.63
CA VAL A 138 2.35 8.98 -1.65
C VAL A 138 3.52 8.94 -0.67
N PHE A 139 4.68 9.44 -1.09
CA PHE A 139 5.86 9.49 -0.23
C PHE A 139 5.91 10.79 0.55
N LYS A 140 6.19 10.70 1.85
CA LYS A 140 6.40 11.87 2.71
C LYS A 140 7.77 11.76 3.34
N GLY A 141 8.67 12.66 2.96
CA GLY A 141 10.03 12.67 3.49
C GLY A 141 10.10 13.07 4.94
N GLN A 142 11.16 12.69 5.61
CA GLN A 142 11.45 13.13 6.97
C GLN A 142 12.02 14.54 6.94
N ASP A 143 11.63 15.32 7.92
CA ASP A 143 12.18 16.67 8.12
C ASP A 143 13.50 16.63 8.89
#